data_355f3c8cd3186dae86d863a85d94998d
#
_entry.id   355f3c8cd3186dae86d863a85d94998d
#
_cell.length_a   1.000
_cell.length_b   1.000
_cell.length_c   1.000
_cell.angle_alpha   90.00
_cell.angle_beta   90.00
_cell.angle_gamma   90.00
#
_symmetry.space_group_name_H-M   'P 1'
#
loop_
_entity.id
_entity.type
_entity.pdbx_description
1 polymer ?
#
loop_
_entity_poly.entity_id
_entity_poly.type
_entity_poly.pdbx_seq_one_letter_code
_entity_poly.pdbx_strand_id
1 'polypeptide(L)'
;AELKGDGTAGRWLSPLTLHVLPKLGKVPVTDIDQRDIRDCLAPLWHVKADTARKALNRLSIVLKHAAALGLDVDLQATEKAKALLGKTRHVSKNIPAMNWDEVPGFYASLEEPTPTHLALRLLILTGVRSSPLRNLDCHARILQDTCD
;
A
#
# COMPACT_ATOMS: atom_id res chain seq x y z
N ALA A 1 -17.56 -6.72 -4.70
CA ALA A 1 -16.35 -7.29 -4.09
C ALA A 1 -16.34 -6.88 -2.63
N GLU A 2 -16.51 -7.84 -1.73
CA GLU A 2 -16.42 -7.58 -0.29
C GLU A 2 -14.97 -7.21 0.06
N LEU A 3 -14.81 -6.07 0.73
CA LEU A 3 -13.52 -5.65 1.24
C LEU A 3 -13.19 -6.48 2.49
N LYS A 4 -12.03 -7.09 2.52
CA LYS A 4 -11.54 -7.89 3.65
C LYS A 4 -11.64 -7.09 4.96
N GLY A 5 -12.38 -7.60 5.96
CA GLY A 5 -12.60 -6.94 7.25
C GLY A 5 -13.38 -5.63 7.15
N ASP A 6 -14.46 -5.59 6.35
CA ASP A 6 -15.32 -4.40 6.14
C ASP A 6 -14.54 -3.13 5.76
N GLY A 7 -13.46 -3.30 5.00
CA GLY A 7 -12.59 -2.19 4.58
C GLY A 7 -11.60 -1.71 5.64
N THR A 8 -11.62 -2.26 6.84
CA THR A 8 -10.68 -1.90 7.92
C THR A 8 -9.36 -2.65 7.80
N ALA A 9 -9.38 -3.84 7.20
CA ALA A 9 -8.16 -4.60 6.93
C ALA A 9 -7.40 -3.97 5.77
N GLY A 10 -6.33 -3.21 6.08
CA GLY A 10 -5.39 -2.77 5.07
C GLY A 10 -5.25 -1.26 4.86
N ARG A 11 -5.73 -0.41 5.76
CA ARG A 11 -5.53 1.05 5.71
C ARG A 11 -5.97 1.70 4.38
N TRP A 12 -6.91 1.06 3.64
CA TRP A 12 -7.33 1.59 2.34
C TRP A 12 -7.92 3.00 2.48
N LEU A 13 -8.75 3.24 3.49
CA LEU A 13 -9.41 4.52 3.72
C LEU A 13 -8.47 5.59 4.29
N SER A 14 -7.37 5.20 4.94
CA SER A 14 -6.48 6.09 5.69
C SER A 14 -6.02 7.36 4.93
N PRO A 15 -5.56 7.33 3.66
CA PRO A 15 -5.18 8.55 2.94
C PRO A 15 -6.36 9.51 2.69
N LEU A 16 -7.57 8.99 2.53
CA LEU A 16 -8.76 9.83 2.42
C LEU A 16 -9.11 10.46 3.77
N THR A 17 -9.18 9.65 4.81
CA THR A 17 -9.54 10.11 6.17
C THR A 17 -8.56 11.15 6.71
N LEU A 18 -7.27 10.96 6.49
CA LEU A 18 -6.25 11.85 7.05
C LEU A 18 -6.04 13.13 6.23
N HIS A 19 -6.23 13.08 4.93
CA HIS A 19 -5.79 14.17 4.06
C HIS A 19 -6.90 14.79 3.21
N VAL A 20 -7.94 14.05 2.87
CA VAL A 20 -9.02 14.52 1.99
C VAL A 20 -10.25 14.94 2.79
N LEU A 21 -10.76 14.07 3.65
CA LEU A 21 -11.97 14.34 4.42
C LEU A 21 -11.92 15.59 5.30
N PRO A 22 -10.79 15.96 5.92
CA PRO A 22 -10.74 17.20 6.71
C PRO A 22 -11.01 18.46 5.88
N LYS A 23 -10.72 18.44 4.57
CA LYS A 23 -10.92 19.56 3.67
C LYS A 23 -12.19 19.42 2.82
N LEU A 24 -12.40 18.26 2.22
CA LEU A 24 -13.47 18.03 1.25
C LEU A 24 -14.66 17.25 1.80
N GLY A 25 -14.58 16.71 3.02
CA GLY A 25 -15.62 15.83 3.56
C GLY A 25 -16.99 16.50 3.80
N LYS A 26 -17.06 17.83 3.77
CA LYS A 26 -18.31 18.60 3.88
C LYS A 26 -18.79 19.16 2.55
N VAL A 27 -18.01 19.04 1.49
CA VAL A 27 -18.34 19.51 0.15
C VAL A 27 -19.16 18.42 -0.56
N PRO A 28 -20.31 18.75 -1.15
CA PRO A 28 -21.05 17.81 -1.99
C PRO A 28 -20.15 17.25 -3.08
N VAL A 29 -20.27 15.96 -3.39
CA VAL A 29 -19.40 15.30 -4.37
C VAL A 29 -19.57 15.89 -5.79
N THR A 30 -20.74 16.45 -6.08
CA THR A 30 -21.06 17.15 -7.33
C THR A 30 -20.31 18.46 -7.50
N ASP A 31 -19.93 19.10 -6.41
CA ASP A 31 -19.31 20.43 -6.38
C ASP A 31 -17.78 20.36 -6.32
N ILE A 32 -17.22 19.15 -6.14
CA ILE A 32 -15.77 18.95 -6.06
C ILE A 32 -15.14 19.13 -7.44
N ASP A 33 -14.33 20.17 -7.58
CA ASP A 33 -13.62 20.48 -8.81
C ASP A 33 -12.12 20.10 -8.75
N GLN A 34 -11.42 20.29 -9.88
CA GLN A 34 -9.98 20.01 -9.99
C GLN A 34 -9.13 20.92 -9.09
N ARG A 35 -9.61 22.11 -8.71
CA ARG A 35 -8.88 23.07 -7.87
C ARG A 35 -8.92 22.61 -6.42
N ASP A 36 -10.08 22.15 -5.97
CA ASP A 36 -10.26 21.60 -4.62
C ASP A 36 -9.35 20.40 -4.39
N ILE A 37 -9.31 19.49 -5.37
CA ILE A 37 -8.45 18.31 -5.32
C ILE A 37 -6.97 18.72 -5.33
N ARG A 38 -6.57 19.67 -6.18
CA ARG A 38 -5.20 20.21 -6.23
C ARG A 38 -4.82 20.82 -4.88
N ASP A 39 -5.63 21.70 -4.32
CA ASP A 39 -5.32 22.42 -3.07
C ASP A 39 -5.32 21.50 -1.87
N CYS A 40 -6.13 20.45 -1.94
CA CYS A 40 -6.12 19.39 -0.96
C CYS A 40 -4.79 18.61 -0.96
N LEU A 41 -4.29 18.25 -2.13
CA LEU A 41 -3.14 17.35 -2.28
C LEU A 41 -1.79 18.08 -2.45
N ALA A 42 -1.77 19.36 -2.80
CA ALA A 42 -0.54 20.12 -3.03
C ALA A 42 0.48 20.03 -1.89
N PRO A 43 0.12 20.12 -0.60
CA PRO A 43 1.09 20.01 0.50
C PRO A 43 1.78 18.64 0.57
N LEU A 44 1.13 17.60 0.04
CA LEU A 44 1.61 16.22 0.10
C LEU A 44 2.33 15.79 -1.17
N TRP A 45 2.06 16.49 -2.28
CA TRP A 45 2.43 16.06 -3.63
C TRP A 45 3.93 15.82 -3.81
N HIS A 46 4.76 16.67 -3.19
CA HIS A 46 6.21 16.57 -3.29
C HIS A 46 6.86 15.90 -2.07
N VAL A 47 6.19 15.87 -0.92
CA VAL A 47 6.75 15.37 0.34
C VAL A 47 6.39 13.90 0.57
N LYS A 48 5.13 13.53 0.32
CA LYS A 48 4.58 12.18 0.51
C LYS A 48 3.90 11.71 -0.76
N ALA A 49 4.63 11.69 -1.87
CA ALA A 49 4.12 11.43 -3.21
C ALA A 49 3.29 10.15 -3.31
N ASP A 50 3.70 9.06 -2.67
CA ASP A 50 2.95 7.79 -2.65
C ASP A 50 1.59 7.93 -1.97
N THR A 51 1.54 8.66 -0.85
CA THR A 51 0.29 8.91 -0.13
C THR A 51 -0.65 9.79 -0.95
N ALA A 52 -0.11 10.86 -1.55
CA ALA A 52 -0.88 11.76 -2.41
C ALA A 52 -1.43 11.02 -3.65
N ARG A 53 -0.63 10.19 -4.31
CA ARG A 53 -1.05 9.36 -5.44
C ARG A 53 -2.14 8.35 -5.05
N LYS A 54 -2.02 7.72 -3.88
CA LYS A 54 -3.05 6.81 -3.35
C LYS A 54 -4.35 7.57 -3.04
N ALA A 55 -4.27 8.76 -2.45
CA ALA A 55 -5.44 9.59 -2.19
C ALA A 55 -6.14 10.01 -3.49
N LEU A 56 -5.38 10.48 -4.49
CA LEU A 56 -5.91 10.85 -5.80
C LEU A 56 -6.62 9.68 -6.50
N ASN A 57 -5.99 8.51 -6.52
CA ASN A 57 -6.57 7.30 -7.12
C ASN A 57 -7.89 6.90 -6.43
N ARG A 58 -7.95 7.00 -5.11
CA ARG A 58 -9.16 6.68 -4.34
C ARG A 58 -10.27 7.69 -4.54
N LEU A 59 -9.93 8.98 -4.67
CA LEU A 59 -10.88 10.01 -5.09
C LEU A 59 -11.47 9.69 -6.47
N SER A 60 -10.64 9.28 -7.44
CA SER A 60 -11.13 8.86 -8.76
C SER A 60 -12.12 7.70 -8.67
N ILE A 61 -11.88 6.74 -7.78
CA ILE A 61 -12.82 5.62 -7.55
C ILE A 61 -14.14 6.13 -6.96
N VAL A 62 -14.09 7.05 -5.99
CA VAL A 62 -15.29 7.66 -5.39
C VAL A 62 -16.11 8.42 -6.42
N LEU A 63 -15.46 9.27 -7.24
CA LEU A 63 -16.15 10.03 -8.29
C LEU A 63 -16.78 9.11 -9.35
N LYS A 64 -16.07 8.05 -9.76
CA LYS A 64 -16.62 7.05 -10.68
C LYS A 64 -17.83 6.34 -10.10
N HIS A 65 -17.79 6.02 -8.80
CA HIS A 65 -18.94 5.41 -8.13
C HIS A 65 -20.12 6.37 -8.02
N ALA A 66 -19.87 7.65 -7.71
CA ALA A 66 -20.89 8.69 -7.68
C ALA A 66 -21.56 8.87 -9.05
N ALA A 67 -20.79 8.90 -10.14
CA ALA A 67 -21.33 8.92 -11.50
C ALA A 67 -22.17 7.69 -11.82
N ALA A 68 -21.76 6.51 -11.39
CA ALA A 68 -22.52 5.27 -11.57
C ALA A 68 -23.87 5.27 -10.83
N LEU A 69 -23.97 6.06 -9.75
CA LEU A 69 -25.21 6.32 -9.02
C LEU A 69 -26.08 7.41 -9.67
N GLY A 70 -25.64 7.98 -10.81
CA GLY A 70 -26.38 9.00 -11.53
C GLY A 70 -26.13 10.43 -11.05
N LEU A 71 -25.13 10.66 -10.19
CA LEU A 71 -24.76 12.02 -9.77
C LEU A 71 -23.95 12.72 -10.87
N ASP A 72 -24.20 14.01 -11.08
CA ASP A 72 -23.45 14.83 -12.03
C ASP A 72 -22.11 15.22 -11.42
N VAL A 73 -21.05 14.53 -11.80
CA VAL A 73 -19.69 14.72 -11.28
C VAL A 73 -18.68 14.79 -12.42
N ASP A 74 -17.68 15.65 -12.29
CA ASP A 74 -16.57 15.71 -13.26
C ASP A 74 -15.59 14.52 -13.06
N LEU A 75 -15.76 13.49 -13.89
CA LEU A 75 -14.87 12.31 -13.88
C LEU A 75 -13.43 12.65 -14.24
N GLN A 76 -13.18 13.79 -14.90
CA GLN A 76 -11.85 14.23 -15.27
C GLN A 76 -11.18 15.10 -14.19
N ALA A 77 -11.90 15.49 -13.13
CA ALA A 77 -11.38 16.37 -12.08
C ALA A 77 -10.06 15.89 -11.49
N THR A 78 -9.92 14.57 -11.26
CA THR A 78 -8.68 13.98 -10.72
C THR A 78 -7.50 14.06 -11.70
N GLU A 79 -7.71 13.82 -12.99
CA GLU A 79 -6.64 13.92 -13.99
C GLU A 79 -6.26 15.38 -14.25
N LYS A 80 -7.24 16.31 -14.30
CA LYS A 80 -7.00 17.74 -14.38
C LYS A 80 -6.20 18.23 -13.15
N ALA A 81 -6.57 17.80 -11.94
CA ALA A 81 -5.84 18.13 -10.72
C ALA A 81 -4.40 17.61 -10.74
N LYS A 82 -4.18 16.40 -11.23
CA LYS A 82 -2.86 15.82 -11.41
C LYS A 82 -2.01 16.61 -12.40
N ALA A 83 -2.59 17.06 -13.50
CA ALA A 83 -1.92 17.93 -14.47
C ALA A 83 -1.51 19.27 -13.84
N LEU A 84 -2.38 19.89 -13.02
CA LEU A 84 -2.09 21.13 -12.28
C LEU A 84 -0.99 20.94 -11.22
N LEU A 85 -0.94 19.80 -10.57
CA LEU A 85 0.10 19.45 -9.57
C LEU A 85 1.48 19.18 -10.21
N GLY A 86 1.48 18.77 -11.46
CA GLY A 86 2.68 18.48 -12.22
C GLY A 86 3.43 17.22 -11.75
N LYS A 87 4.66 17.08 -12.23
CA LYS A 87 5.51 15.92 -11.90
C LYS A 87 5.99 16.00 -10.45
N THR A 88 5.91 14.89 -9.73
CA THR A 88 6.43 14.81 -8.36
C THR A 88 7.95 14.94 -8.34
N ARG A 89 8.48 15.67 -7.35
CA ARG A 89 9.94 15.81 -7.14
C ARG A 89 10.48 14.73 -6.19
N HIS A 90 9.61 13.85 -5.70
CA HIS A 90 10.00 12.81 -4.76
C HIS A 90 10.83 11.73 -5.47
N VAL A 91 12.07 11.58 -5.05
CA VAL A 91 12.92 10.46 -5.44
C VAL A 91 12.72 9.34 -4.43
N SER A 92 12.18 8.23 -4.89
CA SER A 92 12.04 7.04 -4.05
C SER A 92 13.43 6.52 -3.71
N LYS A 93 13.75 6.45 -2.41
CA LYS A 93 14.96 5.74 -1.96
C LYS A 93 14.64 4.25 -1.93
N ASN A 94 15.41 3.48 -2.66
CA ASN A 94 15.34 2.04 -2.54
C ASN A 94 15.78 1.61 -1.14
N ILE A 95 15.10 0.61 -0.59
CA ILE A 95 15.55 -0.03 0.64
C ILE A 95 16.89 -0.70 0.32
N PRO A 96 17.94 -0.47 1.14
CA PRO A 96 19.22 -1.15 0.96
C PRO A 96 19.00 -2.66 0.94
N ALA A 97 19.61 -3.33 -0.01
CA ALA A 97 19.59 -4.78 -0.11
C ALA A 97 21.03 -5.30 0.08
N MET A 98 21.14 -6.48 0.63
CA MET A 98 22.41 -7.21 0.72
C MET A 98 22.86 -7.59 -0.70
N ASN A 99 24.15 -7.48 -0.99
CA ASN A 99 24.69 -7.96 -2.25
C ASN A 99 24.56 -9.48 -2.35
N TRP A 100 24.38 -9.97 -3.55
CA TRP A 100 24.18 -11.42 -3.76
C TRP A 100 25.37 -12.27 -3.35
N ASP A 101 26.59 -11.74 -3.45
CA ASP A 101 27.86 -12.38 -3.04
C ASP A 101 28.02 -12.47 -1.51
N GLU A 102 27.33 -11.62 -0.75
CA GLU A 102 27.30 -11.64 0.72
C GLU A 102 26.30 -12.67 1.27
N VAL A 103 25.31 -13.08 0.47
CA VAL A 103 24.22 -13.97 0.88
C VAL A 103 24.72 -15.33 1.40
N PRO A 104 25.70 -16.02 0.78
CA PRO A 104 26.21 -17.29 1.29
C PRO A 104 26.83 -17.16 2.69
N GLY A 105 27.60 -16.10 2.92
CA GLY A 105 28.19 -15.82 4.23
C GLY A 105 27.13 -15.53 5.30
N PHE A 106 26.12 -14.74 4.94
CA PHE A 106 24.99 -14.49 5.82
C PHE A 106 24.19 -15.75 6.11
N TYR A 107 23.93 -16.59 5.11
CA TYR A 107 23.24 -17.87 5.30
C TYR A 107 24.01 -18.79 6.25
N ALA A 108 25.34 -18.87 6.12
CA ALA A 108 26.18 -19.65 7.02
C ALA A 108 26.15 -19.14 8.47
N SER A 109 25.99 -17.83 8.68
CA SER A 109 25.90 -17.25 10.03
C SER A 109 24.59 -17.58 10.76
N LEU A 110 23.59 -18.11 10.09
CA LEU A 110 22.29 -18.50 10.67
C LEU A 110 22.33 -19.92 11.24
N GLU A 111 23.28 -20.21 12.11
CA GLU A 111 23.54 -21.59 12.65
C GLU A 111 22.56 -22.00 13.75
N GLU A 112 22.07 -21.02 14.53
CA GLU A 112 21.19 -21.35 15.66
C GLU A 112 19.79 -21.78 15.17
N PRO A 113 19.19 -22.85 15.73
CA PRO A 113 17.88 -23.35 15.36
C PRO A 113 16.74 -22.48 15.96
N THR A 114 16.91 -21.16 15.97
CA THR A 114 15.84 -20.25 16.37
C THR A 114 14.78 -20.12 15.28
N PRO A 115 13.51 -19.89 15.62
CA PRO A 115 12.46 -19.67 14.61
C PRO A 115 12.80 -18.56 13.61
N THR A 116 13.52 -17.52 14.06
CA THR A 116 13.95 -16.42 13.19
C THR A 116 15.00 -16.86 12.19
N HIS A 117 16.05 -17.61 12.62
CA HIS A 117 17.08 -18.12 11.72
C HIS A 117 16.50 -19.12 10.71
N LEU A 118 15.64 -20.03 11.16
CA LEU A 118 14.95 -20.98 10.27
C LEU A 118 14.07 -20.28 9.25
N ALA A 119 13.32 -19.25 9.66
CA ALA A 119 12.50 -18.44 8.75
C ALA A 119 13.35 -17.69 7.72
N LEU A 120 14.49 -17.09 8.14
CA LEU A 120 15.42 -16.42 7.23
C LEU A 120 16.05 -17.39 6.23
N ARG A 121 16.50 -18.56 6.68
CA ARG A 121 17.03 -19.62 5.80
C ARG A 121 15.99 -20.06 4.78
N LEU A 122 14.74 -20.27 5.21
CA LEU A 122 13.64 -20.64 4.32
C LEU A 122 13.35 -19.52 3.30
N LEU A 123 13.39 -18.25 3.74
CA LEU A 123 13.19 -17.09 2.88
C LEU A 123 14.29 -17.01 1.80
N ILE A 124 15.56 -17.22 2.17
CA ILE A 124 16.69 -17.20 1.24
C ILE A 124 16.56 -18.32 0.21
N LEU A 125 16.24 -19.54 0.65
CA LEU A 125 16.15 -20.70 -0.23
C LEU A 125 14.93 -20.68 -1.18
N THR A 126 13.82 -20.07 -0.77
CA THR A 126 12.55 -20.13 -1.50
C THR A 126 12.14 -18.83 -2.15
N GLY A 127 12.71 -17.69 -1.72
CA GLY A 127 12.29 -16.37 -2.18
C GLY A 127 10.85 -15.98 -1.80
N VAL A 128 10.21 -16.70 -0.87
CA VAL A 128 8.85 -16.39 -0.43
C VAL A 128 8.80 -15.06 0.34
N ARG A 129 7.64 -14.40 0.31
CA ARG A 129 7.44 -13.18 1.10
C ARG A 129 7.36 -13.48 2.59
N SER A 130 7.72 -12.51 3.43
CA SER A 130 7.70 -12.65 4.90
C SER A 130 6.31 -12.95 5.49
N SER A 131 5.22 -12.55 4.82
CA SER A 131 3.85 -12.79 5.31
C SER A 131 3.48 -14.28 5.38
N PRO A 132 3.71 -15.11 4.35
CA PRO A 132 3.55 -16.56 4.46
C PRO A 132 4.37 -17.18 5.58
N LEU A 133 5.61 -16.73 5.78
CA LEU A 133 6.48 -17.26 6.84
C LEU A 133 5.93 -16.98 8.24
N ARG A 134 5.34 -15.80 8.47
CA ARG A 134 4.71 -15.46 9.75
C ARG A 134 3.45 -16.29 10.04
N ASN A 135 2.79 -16.75 8.99
CA ASN A 135 1.56 -17.55 9.07
C ASN A 135 1.83 -19.05 8.92
N LEU A 136 3.10 -19.47 8.89
CA LEU A 136 3.48 -20.86 9.08
C LEU A 136 3.21 -21.22 10.54
N ASP A 137 1.92 -21.29 10.90
CA ASP A 137 1.49 -21.96 12.10
C ASP A 137 1.87 -23.42 11.96
N CYS A 138 2.36 -23.99 13.06
CA CYS A 138 2.89 -25.34 13.22
C CYS A 138 1.90 -26.46 12.84
N HIS A 139 1.30 -26.43 11.66
CA HIS A 139 0.78 -27.64 11.02
C HIS A 139 1.93 -28.58 10.56
N ALA A 140 3.18 -28.17 10.77
CA ALA A 140 4.34 -29.05 10.62
C ALA A 140 4.41 -30.21 11.62
N ARG A 141 3.41 -30.38 12.50
CA ARG A 141 3.24 -31.63 13.27
C ARG A 141 2.93 -32.87 12.42
N ILE A 142 2.51 -32.67 11.16
CA ILE A 142 2.17 -33.79 10.27
C ILE A 142 3.41 -34.54 9.76
N LEU A 143 4.61 -33.96 9.83
CA LEU A 143 5.82 -34.61 9.36
C LEU A 143 6.64 -35.28 10.50
N GLN A 144 6.25 -35.15 11.75
CA GLN A 144 6.88 -35.84 12.87
C GLN A 144 6.30 -37.24 13.14
N ASP A 145 5.09 -37.53 12.68
CA ASP A 145 4.40 -38.80 12.93
C ASP A 145 4.57 -39.85 11.79
N THR A 146 5.45 -39.58 10.83
CA THR A 146 5.69 -40.53 9.71
C THR A 146 7.11 -41.14 9.70
N CYS A 147 7.87 -41.02 10.80
CA CYS A 147 9.18 -41.67 10.98
C CYS A 147 9.22 -42.50 12.26
N ASP A 148 8.26 -43.41 12.42
CA ASP A 148 8.35 -44.59 13.30
C ASP A 148 8.06 -45.85 12.52
#